data_7cb5e69d3d87874dea79c6efe2df9862
#
_entry.id   7cb5e69d3d87874dea79c6efe2df9862
#
_cell.length_a   1.000
_cell.length_b   1.000
_cell.length_c   1.000
_cell.angle_alpha   90.00
_cell.angle_beta   90.00
_cell.angle_gamma   90.00
#
_symmetry.space_group_name_H-M   'P 1'
#
loop_
_entity.id
_entity.type
_entity.pdbx_description
1 polymer ?
#
loop_
_entity_poly.entity_id
_entity_poly.type
_entity_poly.pdbx_seq_one_letter_code
_entity_poly.pdbx_strand_id
1 'polypeptide(L)'
;MVFSSLNFIFIFLPLFLFAYYVTPAAFRNSTLFAGSILFYAVGVIKQPYALFLLMVLTYLNYVFGIRLYQIHNPRKKRLFLTKVIFFDFLWLFLFKYSRHLSLPLGISFYTFQLTAYLFDIYYGRILPERDFVTFGTYISMFPKLISGPITPYEMLRRQLHSARRFLPENLAEGMKLFIRGLGLKAILANQFGSLWANVGTIGYESISTPLAWLGIYAYSFQIYFDFYGYSLMAAGLGRMLGFKLPINFMHPYLSTSMTEFWRRWHISLSTWFRDYLYIPLGGNRKGTVRKYINQMIVMLVSGLWHGAAW
;
A
#
# COMPACT_ATOMS: atom_id res chain seq x y z
N MET A 1 4.97 -8.97 -12.80
CA MET A 1 6.13 -9.53 -12.04
C MET A 1 5.79 -9.46 -10.57
N VAL A 2 6.01 -10.53 -9.79
CA VAL A 2 5.77 -10.56 -8.33
C VAL A 2 7.09 -10.75 -7.59
N PHE A 3 7.20 -10.27 -6.35
CA PHE A 3 8.47 -10.31 -5.58
C PHE A 3 9.00 -11.73 -5.32
N SER A 4 8.11 -12.72 -5.25
CA SER A 4 8.47 -14.14 -5.06
C SER A 4 8.85 -14.87 -6.34
N SER A 5 8.84 -14.21 -7.50
CA SER A 5 9.23 -14.87 -8.77
C SER A 5 10.75 -14.95 -8.93
N LEU A 6 11.24 -16.03 -9.50
CA LEU A 6 12.68 -16.22 -9.78
C LEU A 6 13.25 -15.10 -10.65
N ASN A 7 12.50 -14.65 -11.66
CA ASN A 7 12.92 -13.54 -12.53
C ASN A 7 13.08 -12.22 -11.75
N PHE A 8 12.23 -11.98 -10.73
CA PHE A 8 12.41 -10.80 -9.89
C PHE A 8 13.66 -10.93 -9.02
N ILE A 9 13.83 -12.06 -8.34
CA ILE A 9 14.89 -12.27 -7.35
C ILE A 9 16.28 -12.33 -8.00
N PHE A 10 16.41 -13.07 -9.11
CA PHE A 10 17.71 -13.37 -9.70
C PHE A 10 18.08 -12.48 -10.90
N ILE A 11 17.13 -11.79 -11.51
CA ILE A 11 17.40 -10.93 -12.66
C ILE A 11 17.12 -9.47 -12.33
N PHE A 12 15.85 -9.11 -12.07
CA PHE A 12 15.47 -7.71 -11.90
C PHE A 12 16.14 -7.08 -10.68
N LEU A 13 16.05 -7.70 -9.51
CA LEU A 13 16.54 -7.10 -8.26
C LEU A 13 18.04 -6.84 -8.24
N PRO A 14 18.92 -7.82 -8.61
CA PRO A 14 20.36 -7.59 -8.66
C PRO A 14 20.75 -6.52 -9.68
N LEU A 15 20.21 -6.58 -10.88
CA LEU A 15 20.51 -5.59 -11.93
C LEU A 15 20.04 -4.20 -11.53
N PHE A 16 18.85 -4.10 -10.93
CA PHE A 16 18.32 -2.83 -10.48
C PHE A 16 19.12 -2.24 -9.31
N LEU A 17 19.49 -3.05 -8.30
CA LEU A 17 20.32 -2.58 -7.19
C LEU A 17 21.69 -2.11 -7.68
N PHE A 18 22.30 -2.84 -8.61
CA PHE A 18 23.57 -2.43 -9.23
C PHE A 18 23.40 -1.08 -9.93
N ALA A 19 22.43 -0.95 -10.84
CA ALA A 19 22.17 0.31 -11.55
C ALA A 19 21.88 1.47 -10.58
N TYR A 20 21.08 1.21 -9.53
CA TYR A 20 20.72 2.21 -8.52
C TYR A 20 21.95 2.74 -7.75
N TYR A 21 22.86 1.87 -7.35
CA TYR A 21 24.03 2.28 -6.55
C TYR A 21 25.18 2.81 -7.38
N VAL A 22 25.31 2.42 -8.65
CA VAL A 22 26.26 3.03 -9.60
C VAL A 22 25.79 4.44 -9.99
N THR A 23 24.49 4.71 -9.98
CA THR A 23 23.94 6.04 -10.25
C THR A 23 24.39 7.05 -9.16
N PRO A 24 24.90 8.24 -9.56
CA PRO A 24 25.22 9.32 -8.61
C PRO A 24 24.04 9.67 -7.71
N ALA A 25 24.30 10.02 -6.46
CA ALA A 25 23.27 10.24 -5.44
C ALA A 25 22.17 11.23 -5.86
N ALA A 26 22.52 12.26 -6.62
CA ALA A 26 21.59 13.27 -7.13
C ALA A 26 20.53 12.69 -8.10
N PHE A 27 20.86 11.61 -8.85
CA PHE A 27 19.98 11.00 -9.84
C PHE A 27 19.31 9.71 -9.35
N ARG A 28 19.51 9.29 -8.11
CA ARG A 28 18.94 8.05 -7.57
C ARG A 28 17.42 8.02 -7.54
N ASN A 29 16.76 9.16 -7.36
CA ASN A 29 15.30 9.24 -7.49
C ASN A 29 14.87 8.95 -8.92
N SER A 30 15.58 9.50 -9.93
CA SER A 30 15.27 9.25 -11.34
C SER A 30 15.44 7.77 -11.69
N THR A 31 16.51 7.13 -11.24
CA THR A 31 16.75 5.69 -11.44
C THR A 31 15.69 4.85 -10.76
N LEU A 32 15.31 5.21 -9.52
CA LEU A 32 14.27 4.51 -8.79
C LEU A 32 12.89 4.70 -9.43
N PHE A 33 12.59 5.90 -9.92
CA PHE A 33 11.35 6.19 -10.66
C PHE A 33 11.29 5.37 -11.95
N ALA A 34 12.32 5.44 -12.79
CA ALA A 34 12.38 4.71 -14.05
C ALA A 34 12.29 3.19 -13.84
N GLY A 35 13.05 2.64 -12.88
CA GLY A 35 13.00 1.21 -12.57
C GLY A 35 11.66 0.77 -11.99
N SER A 36 10.98 1.63 -11.21
CA SER A 36 9.64 1.35 -10.70
C SER A 36 8.59 1.34 -11.81
N ILE A 37 8.68 2.27 -12.76
CA ILE A 37 7.82 2.31 -13.94
C ILE A 37 8.07 1.09 -14.82
N LEU A 38 9.32 0.70 -15.04
CA LEU A 38 9.67 -0.52 -15.78
C LEU A 38 9.10 -1.78 -15.09
N PHE A 39 9.29 -1.90 -13.78
CA PHE A 39 8.73 -3.01 -12.99
C PHE A 39 7.21 -3.09 -13.12
N TYR A 40 6.53 -1.95 -13.03
CA TYR A 40 5.08 -1.87 -13.17
C TYR A 40 4.62 -2.20 -14.60
N ALA A 41 5.29 -1.64 -15.62
CA ALA A 41 4.99 -1.90 -17.03
C ALA A 41 5.06 -3.39 -17.37
N VAL A 42 6.11 -4.09 -16.90
CA VAL A 42 6.23 -5.55 -17.06
C VAL A 42 5.10 -6.27 -16.30
N GLY A 43 4.71 -5.77 -15.13
CA GLY A 43 3.60 -6.34 -14.34
C GLY A 43 2.24 -6.22 -15.01
N VAL A 44 2.03 -5.16 -15.79
CA VAL A 44 0.74 -4.84 -16.45
C VAL A 44 0.80 -4.92 -17.98
N ILE A 45 1.71 -5.70 -18.54
CA ILE A 45 1.91 -5.80 -20.00
C ILE A 45 0.62 -6.18 -20.77
N LYS A 46 -0.26 -6.95 -20.13
CA LYS A 46 -1.58 -7.30 -20.70
C LYS A 46 -2.64 -6.19 -20.53
N GLN A 47 -2.34 -5.14 -19.78
CA GLN A 47 -3.24 -4.04 -19.41
C GLN A 47 -2.49 -2.71 -19.45
N PRO A 48 -1.99 -2.25 -20.62
CA PRO A 48 -1.11 -1.08 -20.72
C PRO A 48 -1.79 0.21 -20.25
N TYR A 49 -3.13 0.29 -20.29
CA TYR A 49 -3.89 1.41 -19.74
C TYR A 49 -3.65 1.63 -18.24
N ALA A 50 -3.30 0.58 -17.49
CA ALA A 50 -3.00 0.70 -16.07
C ALA A 50 -1.75 1.54 -15.82
N LEU A 51 -0.72 1.42 -16.66
CA LEU A 51 0.47 2.26 -16.60
C LEU A 51 0.13 3.71 -16.94
N PHE A 52 -0.65 3.92 -17.99
CA PHE A 52 -1.09 5.26 -18.38
C PHE A 52 -1.89 5.93 -17.24
N LEU A 53 -2.83 5.19 -16.64
CA LEU A 53 -3.64 5.69 -15.52
C LEU A 53 -2.76 6.07 -14.30
N LEU A 54 -1.80 5.22 -13.93
CA LEU A 54 -0.86 5.51 -12.84
C LEU A 54 -0.10 6.82 -13.11
N MET A 55 0.43 6.99 -14.33
CA MET A 55 1.19 8.19 -14.69
C MET A 55 0.32 9.45 -14.70
N VAL A 56 -0.89 9.37 -15.28
CA VAL A 56 -1.84 10.49 -15.32
C VAL A 56 -2.27 10.89 -13.93
N LEU A 57 -2.70 9.95 -13.08
CA LEU A 57 -3.12 10.25 -11.71
C LEU A 57 -1.96 10.81 -10.87
N THR A 58 -0.75 10.28 -11.04
CA THR A 58 0.44 10.81 -10.38
C THR A 58 0.71 12.26 -10.79
N TYR A 59 0.68 12.56 -12.10
CA TYR A 59 0.92 13.92 -12.60
C TYR A 59 -0.18 14.89 -12.16
N LEU A 60 -1.45 14.50 -12.27
CA LEU A 60 -2.57 15.35 -11.85
C LEU A 60 -2.50 15.67 -10.36
N ASN A 61 -2.23 14.68 -9.51
CA ASN A 61 -2.12 14.91 -8.08
C ASN A 61 -0.90 15.74 -7.67
N TYR A 62 0.21 15.63 -8.42
CA TYR A 62 1.33 16.55 -8.28
C TYR A 62 0.89 18.00 -8.51
N VAL A 63 0.18 18.28 -9.63
CA VAL A 63 -0.34 19.62 -9.94
C VAL A 63 -1.41 20.06 -8.94
N PHE A 64 -2.31 19.15 -8.54
CA PHE A 64 -3.36 19.44 -7.55
C PHE A 64 -2.78 19.81 -6.20
N GLY A 65 -1.71 19.15 -5.75
CA GLY A 65 -1.02 19.48 -4.50
C GLY A 65 -0.48 20.92 -4.52
N ILE A 66 0.18 21.33 -5.61
CA ILE A 66 0.69 22.68 -5.77
C ILE A 66 -0.47 23.71 -5.79
N ARG A 67 -1.53 23.44 -6.55
CA ARG A 67 -2.71 24.32 -6.62
C ARG A 67 -3.44 24.43 -5.29
N LEU A 68 -3.62 23.31 -4.58
CA LEU A 68 -4.26 23.25 -3.27
C LEU A 68 -3.53 24.13 -2.25
N TYR A 69 -2.20 24.13 -2.29
CA TYR A 69 -1.38 24.97 -1.42
C TYR A 69 -1.57 26.48 -1.70
N GLN A 70 -1.72 26.85 -2.98
CA GLN A 70 -1.89 28.24 -3.43
C GLN A 70 -3.27 28.83 -3.08
N ILE A 71 -4.27 27.99 -2.79
CA ILE A 71 -5.62 28.47 -2.45
C ILE A 71 -5.65 28.94 -0.98
N HIS A 72 -5.77 30.24 -0.78
CA HIS A 72 -5.82 30.87 0.56
C HIS A 72 -7.24 30.90 1.15
N ASN A 73 -8.27 30.98 0.30
CA ASN A 73 -9.66 31.01 0.78
C ASN A 73 -10.09 29.64 1.31
N PRO A 74 -10.46 29.50 2.61
CA PRO A 74 -10.74 28.19 3.21
C PRO A 74 -11.91 27.44 2.56
N ARG A 75 -12.96 28.15 2.12
CA ARG A 75 -14.12 27.55 1.45
C ARG A 75 -13.74 26.99 0.08
N LYS A 76 -13.00 27.76 -0.71
CA LYS A 76 -12.50 27.33 -2.05
C LYS A 76 -11.50 26.18 -1.89
N LYS A 77 -10.61 26.23 -0.90
CA LYS A 77 -9.63 25.20 -0.61
C LYS A 77 -10.31 23.86 -0.26
N ARG A 78 -11.32 23.90 0.61
CA ARG A 78 -12.12 22.71 0.97
C ARG A 78 -12.85 22.15 -0.25
N LEU A 79 -13.52 23.01 -1.04
CA LEU A 79 -14.25 22.58 -2.22
C LEU A 79 -13.31 21.93 -3.26
N PHE A 80 -12.13 22.51 -3.48
CA PHE A 80 -11.13 21.97 -4.39
C PHE A 80 -10.66 20.60 -3.91
N LEU A 81 -10.28 20.45 -2.62
CA LEU A 81 -9.89 19.17 -2.05
C LEU A 81 -11.00 18.11 -2.24
N THR A 82 -12.25 18.45 -1.91
CA THR A 82 -13.38 17.52 -2.05
C THR A 82 -13.53 17.03 -3.49
N LYS A 83 -13.42 17.93 -4.48
CA LYS A 83 -13.52 17.56 -5.90
C LYS A 83 -12.38 16.62 -6.34
N VAL A 84 -11.16 16.88 -5.88
CA VAL A 84 -10.00 16.06 -6.25
C VAL A 84 -10.06 14.68 -5.56
N ILE A 85 -10.42 14.62 -4.29
CA ILE A 85 -10.61 13.35 -3.58
C ILE A 85 -11.72 12.52 -4.24
N PHE A 86 -12.84 13.15 -4.61
CA PHE A 86 -13.91 12.49 -5.36
C PHE A 86 -13.39 11.95 -6.70
N PHE A 87 -12.61 12.73 -7.44
CA PHE A 87 -12.00 12.32 -8.70
C PHE A 87 -11.08 11.10 -8.53
N ASP A 88 -10.21 11.07 -7.52
CA ASP A 88 -9.29 9.95 -7.27
C ASP A 88 -10.06 8.68 -6.91
N PHE A 89 -11.06 8.78 -6.04
CA PHE A 89 -11.89 7.63 -5.68
C PHE A 89 -12.83 7.20 -6.80
N LEU A 90 -13.26 8.11 -7.68
CA LEU A 90 -14.09 7.77 -8.84
C LEU A 90 -13.38 6.73 -9.74
N TRP A 91 -12.12 6.93 -10.06
CA TRP A 91 -11.33 5.96 -10.83
C TRP A 91 -11.22 4.61 -10.12
N LEU A 92 -10.95 4.64 -8.81
CA LEU A 92 -10.90 3.42 -8.02
C LEU A 92 -12.22 2.64 -8.08
N PHE A 93 -13.36 3.32 -7.88
CA PHE A 93 -14.66 2.68 -7.89
C PHE A 93 -15.08 2.22 -9.29
N LEU A 94 -14.82 3.01 -10.34
CA LEU A 94 -15.11 2.62 -11.72
C LEU A 94 -14.42 1.30 -12.08
N PHE A 95 -13.14 1.16 -11.78
CA PHE A 95 -12.42 -0.08 -12.08
C PHE A 95 -12.80 -1.23 -11.15
N LYS A 96 -13.09 -0.94 -9.89
CA LYS A 96 -13.38 -1.98 -8.90
C LYS A 96 -14.76 -2.59 -9.06
N TYR A 97 -15.74 -1.81 -9.47
CA TYR A 97 -17.15 -2.22 -9.59
C TYR A 97 -17.61 -2.45 -11.03
N SER A 98 -16.79 -2.09 -12.01
CA SER A 98 -17.08 -2.43 -13.41
C SER A 98 -16.84 -3.92 -13.65
N ARG A 99 -17.82 -4.58 -14.27
CA ARG A 99 -17.70 -5.98 -14.72
C ARG A 99 -16.82 -6.12 -15.99
N HIS A 100 -16.62 -5.02 -16.70
CA HIS A 100 -15.96 -5.01 -18.02
C HIS A 100 -14.49 -4.53 -17.97
N LEU A 101 -14.09 -3.91 -16.87
CA LEU A 101 -12.73 -3.36 -16.72
C LEU A 101 -11.93 -4.19 -15.72
N SER A 102 -10.77 -4.64 -16.15
CA SER A 102 -9.84 -5.29 -15.23
C SER A 102 -9.25 -4.28 -14.25
N LEU A 103 -9.20 -4.61 -12.97
CA LEU A 103 -8.69 -3.73 -11.92
C LEU A 103 -7.18 -3.45 -12.12
N PRO A 104 -6.76 -2.19 -12.30
CA PRO A 104 -5.34 -1.86 -12.41
C PRO A 104 -4.57 -2.27 -11.16
N LEU A 105 -3.43 -2.89 -11.36
CA LEU A 105 -2.58 -3.37 -10.27
C LEU A 105 -2.18 -2.21 -9.33
N GLY A 106 -2.45 -2.37 -8.04
CA GLY A 106 -2.08 -1.39 -7.01
C GLY A 106 -2.93 -0.12 -6.95
N ILE A 107 -4.01 0.03 -7.76
CA ILE A 107 -4.83 1.25 -7.79
C ILE A 107 -5.32 1.67 -6.39
N SER A 108 -5.74 0.75 -5.56
CA SER A 108 -6.15 1.05 -4.18
C SER A 108 -5.03 1.69 -3.37
N PHE A 109 -3.82 1.14 -3.46
CA PHE A 109 -2.67 1.58 -2.65
C PHE A 109 -2.17 2.96 -3.08
N TYR A 110 -2.02 3.20 -4.38
CA TYR A 110 -1.58 4.53 -4.80
C TYR A 110 -2.67 5.59 -4.66
N THR A 111 -3.96 5.25 -4.77
CA THR A 111 -5.06 6.19 -4.47
C THR A 111 -5.01 6.63 -3.01
N PHE A 112 -4.82 5.72 -2.05
CA PHE A 112 -4.66 6.09 -0.65
C PHE A 112 -3.42 6.97 -0.40
N GLN A 113 -2.33 6.75 -1.12
CA GLN A 113 -1.13 7.58 -0.99
C GLN A 113 -1.33 8.99 -1.59
N LEU A 114 -1.98 9.08 -2.76
CA LEU A 114 -2.31 10.35 -3.42
C LEU A 114 -3.25 11.19 -2.54
N THR A 115 -4.31 10.57 -2.04
CA THR A 115 -5.28 11.26 -1.18
C THR A 115 -4.68 11.67 0.17
N ALA A 116 -3.86 10.82 0.80
CA ALA A 116 -3.12 11.17 2.02
C ALA A 116 -2.23 12.40 1.81
N TYR A 117 -1.50 12.46 0.70
CA TYR A 117 -0.65 13.62 0.35
C TYR A 117 -1.46 14.91 0.24
N LEU A 118 -2.62 14.88 -0.42
CA LEU A 118 -3.49 16.05 -0.54
C LEU A 118 -4.10 16.48 0.80
N PHE A 119 -4.53 15.52 1.64
CA PHE A 119 -4.99 15.83 2.98
C PHE A 119 -3.90 16.47 3.83
N ASP A 120 -2.66 15.96 3.77
CA ASP A 120 -1.56 16.52 4.55
C ASP A 120 -1.19 17.94 4.11
N ILE A 121 -1.28 18.28 2.81
CA ILE A 121 -1.15 19.67 2.32
C ILE A 121 -2.33 20.53 2.81
N TYR A 122 -3.55 20.00 2.76
CA TYR A 122 -4.74 20.72 3.22
C TYR A 122 -4.65 21.10 4.70
N TYR A 123 -4.21 20.16 5.54
CA TYR A 123 -4.03 20.38 6.98
C TYR A 123 -2.74 21.13 7.32
N GLY A 124 -1.92 21.50 6.35
CA GLY A 124 -0.67 22.22 6.57
C GLY A 124 0.44 21.39 7.22
N ARG A 125 0.33 20.06 7.18
CA ARG A 125 1.36 19.15 7.74
C ARG A 125 2.62 19.10 6.90
N ILE A 126 2.46 19.23 5.57
CA ILE A 126 3.55 19.23 4.59
C ILE A 126 3.40 20.38 3.59
N LEU A 127 4.53 20.77 3.00
CA LEU A 127 4.55 21.57 1.79
C LEU A 127 4.45 20.66 0.55
N PRO A 128 3.85 21.13 -0.55
CA PRO A 128 3.80 20.36 -1.78
C PRO A 128 5.21 20.11 -2.32
N GLU A 129 5.42 18.90 -2.86
CA GLU A 129 6.64 18.59 -3.58
C GLU A 129 6.67 19.37 -4.89
N ARG A 130 7.84 19.94 -5.22
CA ARG A 130 8.03 20.76 -6.42
C ARG A 130 8.78 20.03 -7.53
N ASP A 131 9.47 18.94 -7.19
CA ASP A 131 10.12 18.06 -8.16
C ASP A 131 9.22 16.89 -8.50
N PHE A 132 8.78 16.83 -9.75
CA PHE A 132 7.90 15.75 -10.23
C PHE A 132 8.55 14.37 -10.13
N VAL A 133 9.87 14.27 -10.36
CA VAL A 133 10.58 12.99 -10.29
C VAL A 133 10.56 12.45 -8.86
N THR A 134 10.79 13.31 -7.86
CA THR A 134 10.73 12.94 -6.44
C THR A 134 9.31 12.54 -6.03
N PHE A 135 8.28 13.30 -6.48
CA PHE A 135 6.89 12.95 -6.24
C PHE A 135 6.49 11.63 -6.93
N GLY A 136 6.85 11.47 -8.20
CA GLY A 136 6.62 10.26 -8.98
C GLY A 136 7.30 9.04 -8.33
N THR A 137 8.54 9.20 -7.85
CA THR A 137 9.25 8.18 -7.07
C THR A 137 8.47 7.81 -5.81
N TYR A 138 7.98 8.81 -5.05
CA TYR A 138 7.17 8.57 -3.87
C TYR A 138 5.94 7.72 -4.17
N ILE A 139 5.21 7.99 -5.23
CA ILE A 139 3.97 7.24 -5.57
C ILE A 139 4.31 5.87 -6.16
N SER A 140 5.21 5.81 -7.14
CA SER A 140 5.44 4.62 -7.96
C SER A 140 6.49 3.66 -7.43
N MET A 141 7.19 3.99 -6.34
CA MET A 141 8.25 3.14 -5.75
C MET A 141 7.81 1.69 -5.66
N PHE A 142 8.42 0.80 -6.45
CA PHE A 142 7.97 -0.58 -6.65
C PHE A 142 7.85 -1.40 -5.35
N PRO A 143 8.68 -1.21 -4.30
CA PRO A 143 8.50 -1.95 -3.05
C PRO A 143 7.13 -1.76 -2.39
N LYS A 144 6.50 -0.59 -2.58
CA LYS A 144 5.22 -0.28 -1.92
C LYS A 144 4.04 -0.12 -2.88
N LEU A 145 4.27 -0.05 -4.20
CA LEU A 145 3.26 0.32 -5.19
C LEU A 145 2.07 -0.64 -5.25
N ILE A 146 2.30 -1.96 -5.19
CA ILE A 146 1.27 -2.97 -5.45
C ILE A 146 0.43 -3.25 -4.19
N SER A 147 1.08 -3.69 -3.11
CA SER A 147 0.46 -4.03 -1.83
C SER A 147 1.42 -3.81 -0.63
N GLY A 148 2.41 -2.93 -0.81
CA GLY A 148 3.31 -2.53 0.26
C GLY A 148 2.63 -1.60 1.27
N PRO A 149 3.32 -1.20 2.35
CA PRO A 149 2.76 -0.31 3.35
C PRO A 149 2.33 1.04 2.76
N ILE A 150 1.11 1.48 3.07
CA ILE A 150 0.64 2.82 2.74
C ILE A 150 1.44 3.81 3.57
N THR A 151 2.34 4.54 2.93
CA THR A 151 3.33 5.36 3.62
C THR A 151 3.03 6.83 3.35
N PRO A 152 2.72 7.66 4.38
CA PRO A 152 2.55 9.10 4.20
C PRO A 152 3.81 9.76 3.64
N TYR A 153 3.64 10.83 2.84
CA TYR A 153 4.75 11.54 2.21
C TYR A 153 5.75 12.09 3.24
N GLU A 154 5.26 12.62 4.37
CA GLU A 154 6.10 13.16 5.44
C GLU A 154 7.13 12.14 5.96
N MET A 155 6.74 10.87 6.08
CA MET A 155 7.63 9.81 6.55
C MET A 155 8.80 9.54 5.57
N LEU A 156 8.57 9.69 4.27
CA LEU A 156 9.58 9.44 3.23
C LEU A 156 10.30 10.71 2.75
N ARG A 157 9.73 11.90 3.00
CA ARG A 157 10.24 13.18 2.50
C ARG A 157 11.73 13.36 2.76
N ARG A 158 12.17 13.21 4.01
CA ARG A 158 13.59 13.37 4.35
C ARG A 158 14.47 12.35 3.63
N GLN A 159 14.00 11.13 3.49
CA GLN A 159 14.73 10.05 2.83
C GLN A 159 14.80 10.25 1.32
N LEU A 160 13.74 10.79 0.69
CA LEU A 160 13.73 11.14 -0.74
C LEU A 160 14.70 12.27 -1.09
N HIS A 161 14.85 13.24 -0.18
CA HIS A 161 15.76 14.39 -0.39
C HIS A 161 17.18 14.16 0.18
N SER A 162 17.44 13.04 0.84
CA SER A 162 18.77 12.72 1.36
C SER A 162 19.65 11.97 0.34
N ALA A 163 20.95 12.14 0.46
CA ALA A 163 21.92 11.35 -0.29
C ALA A 163 21.99 9.93 0.30
N ARG A 164 21.22 9.00 -0.26
CA ARG A 164 21.24 7.59 0.15
C ARG A 164 22.56 6.94 -0.32
N ARG A 165 23.41 6.53 0.62
CA ARG A 165 24.66 5.83 0.32
C ARG A 165 24.45 4.32 0.37
N PHE A 166 25.27 3.57 -0.36
CA PHE A 166 25.35 2.12 -0.18
C PHE A 166 25.92 1.84 1.22
N LEU A 167 25.15 1.09 2.00
CA LEU A 167 25.55 0.63 3.33
C LEU A 167 25.35 -0.88 3.36
N PRO A 168 26.42 -1.68 3.52
CA PRO A 168 26.31 -3.15 3.59
C PRO A 168 25.32 -3.64 4.64
N GLU A 169 25.23 -2.92 5.78
CA GLU A 169 24.30 -3.24 6.86
C GLU A 169 22.84 -3.11 6.40
N ASN A 170 22.50 -2.07 5.63
CA ASN A 170 21.16 -1.89 5.08
C ASN A 170 20.82 -2.98 4.07
N LEU A 171 21.78 -3.40 3.26
CA LEU A 171 21.61 -4.51 2.32
C LEU A 171 21.37 -5.82 3.08
N ALA A 172 22.21 -6.13 4.07
CA ALA A 172 22.11 -7.35 4.88
C ALA A 172 20.78 -7.43 5.65
N GLU A 173 20.40 -6.34 6.33
CA GLU A 173 19.11 -6.27 7.05
C GLU A 173 17.92 -6.38 6.08
N GLY A 174 18.00 -5.69 4.93
CA GLY A 174 16.99 -5.75 3.90
C GLY A 174 16.82 -7.16 3.34
N MET A 175 17.92 -7.86 3.07
CA MET A 175 17.91 -9.26 2.64
C MET A 175 17.30 -10.18 3.69
N LYS A 176 17.64 -10.03 4.98
CA LYS A 176 17.03 -10.80 6.08
C LYS A 176 15.51 -10.63 6.11
N LEU A 177 15.02 -9.38 6.02
CA LEU A 177 13.58 -9.11 5.98
C LEU A 177 12.92 -9.72 4.73
N PHE A 178 13.56 -9.58 3.58
CA PHE A 178 13.05 -10.11 2.32
C PHE A 178 12.96 -11.64 2.35
N ILE A 179 14.01 -12.34 2.79
CA ILE A 179 14.04 -13.81 2.90
C ILE A 179 13.00 -14.30 3.90
N ARG A 180 12.87 -13.65 5.06
CA ARG A 180 11.82 -13.98 6.03
C ARG A 180 10.42 -13.82 5.43
N GLY A 181 10.16 -12.71 4.72
CA GLY A 181 8.90 -12.48 4.04
C GLY A 181 8.62 -13.51 2.94
N LEU A 182 9.63 -13.86 2.17
CA LEU A 182 9.55 -14.90 1.15
C LEU A 182 9.22 -16.27 1.75
N GLY A 183 9.89 -16.65 2.86
CA GLY A 183 9.61 -17.88 3.58
C GLY A 183 8.17 -17.94 4.11
N LEU A 184 7.66 -16.85 4.72
CA LEU A 184 6.27 -16.78 5.18
C LEU A 184 5.28 -16.99 4.02
N LYS A 185 5.54 -16.36 2.86
CA LYS A 185 4.69 -16.50 1.68
C LYS A 185 4.82 -17.89 1.04
N ALA A 186 6.02 -18.31 0.71
CA ALA A 186 6.25 -19.51 -0.09
C ALA A 186 6.04 -20.82 0.71
N ILE A 187 6.37 -20.83 1.99
CA ILE A 187 6.28 -22.03 2.85
C ILE A 187 4.94 -22.04 3.59
N LEU A 188 4.63 -20.99 4.36
CA LEU A 188 3.44 -21.03 5.22
C LEU A 188 2.16 -20.69 4.47
N ALA A 189 2.10 -19.53 3.80
CA ALA A 189 0.87 -19.09 3.13
C ALA A 189 0.42 -20.06 2.05
N ASN A 190 1.34 -20.57 1.23
CA ASN A 190 1.00 -21.53 0.17
C ASN A 190 0.48 -22.86 0.73
N GLN A 191 1.06 -23.38 1.82
CA GLN A 191 0.57 -24.63 2.45
C GLN A 191 -0.83 -24.45 3.07
N PHE A 192 -1.04 -23.35 3.79
CA PHE A 192 -2.38 -23.03 4.30
C PHE A 192 -3.39 -22.81 3.17
N GLY A 193 -2.97 -22.18 2.07
CA GLY A 193 -3.80 -22.02 0.89
C GLY A 193 -4.19 -23.33 0.22
N SER A 194 -3.25 -24.28 0.11
CA SER A 194 -3.52 -25.63 -0.39
C SER A 194 -4.49 -26.39 0.51
N LEU A 195 -4.32 -26.29 1.83
CA LEU A 195 -5.23 -26.91 2.79
C LEU A 195 -6.64 -26.34 2.67
N TRP A 196 -6.79 -25.02 2.61
CA TRP A 196 -8.09 -24.35 2.38
C TRP A 196 -8.74 -24.81 1.09
N ALA A 197 -7.99 -24.83 -0.03
CA ALA A 197 -8.50 -25.27 -1.33
C ALA A 197 -8.96 -26.74 -1.27
N ASN A 198 -8.21 -27.63 -0.63
CA ASN A 198 -8.58 -29.03 -0.47
C ASN A 198 -9.89 -29.20 0.33
N VAL A 199 -10.10 -28.44 1.40
CA VAL A 199 -11.35 -28.44 2.15
C VAL A 199 -12.52 -27.99 1.25
N GLY A 200 -12.29 -26.97 0.41
CA GLY A 200 -13.30 -26.48 -0.55
C GLY A 200 -13.69 -27.51 -1.62
N THR A 201 -12.75 -28.37 -2.05
CA THR A 201 -13.02 -29.43 -3.06
C THR A 201 -13.87 -30.57 -2.55
N ILE A 202 -13.85 -30.85 -1.23
CA ILE A 202 -14.70 -31.88 -0.61
C ILE A 202 -16.17 -31.45 -0.61
N GLY A 203 -16.45 -30.14 -0.63
CA GLY A 203 -17.79 -29.55 -0.55
C GLY A 203 -18.24 -29.30 0.90
N TYR A 204 -18.77 -28.13 1.15
CA TYR A 204 -19.08 -27.66 2.52
C TYR A 204 -20.20 -28.46 3.20
N GLU A 205 -21.05 -29.15 2.44
CA GLU A 205 -22.13 -29.99 2.96
C GLU A 205 -21.63 -31.38 3.43
N SER A 206 -20.41 -31.79 2.98
CA SER A 206 -19.88 -33.13 3.21
C SER A 206 -18.73 -33.15 4.24
N ILE A 207 -18.31 -32.00 4.76
CA ILE A 207 -17.18 -31.92 5.69
C ILE A 207 -17.64 -32.08 7.15
N SER A 208 -16.80 -32.73 7.96
CA SER A 208 -16.99 -32.79 9.40
C SER A 208 -16.74 -31.44 10.07
N THR A 209 -17.36 -31.19 11.23
CA THR A 209 -17.15 -29.95 12.00
C THR A 209 -15.66 -29.66 12.31
N PRO A 210 -14.83 -30.63 12.72
CA PRO A 210 -13.40 -30.39 12.92
C PRO A 210 -12.69 -29.98 11.63
N LEU A 211 -13.04 -30.58 10.49
CA LEU A 211 -12.44 -30.23 9.20
C LEU A 211 -12.86 -28.82 8.74
N ALA A 212 -14.11 -28.41 8.99
CA ALA A 212 -14.57 -27.04 8.75
C ALA A 212 -13.77 -26.02 9.56
N TRP A 213 -13.56 -26.25 10.85
CA TRP A 213 -12.72 -25.39 11.70
C TRP A 213 -11.28 -25.34 11.20
N LEU A 214 -10.70 -26.47 10.84
CA LEU A 214 -9.36 -26.53 10.26
C LEU A 214 -9.24 -25.68 9.00
N GLY A 215 -10.26 -25.74 8.12
CA GLY A 215 -10.35 -24.90 6.92
C GLY A 215 -10.39 -23.39 7.24
N ILE A 216 -11.20 -22.98 8.21
CA ILE A 216 -11.30 -21.58 8.65
C ILE A 216 -9.96 -21.08 9.21
N TYR A 217 -9.29 -21.87 10.06
CA TYR A 217 -7.96 -21.52 10.54
C TYR A 217 -6.93 -21.45 9.42
N ALA A 218 -6.96 -22.43 8.50
CA ALA A 218 -6.07 -22.42 7.34
C ALA A 218 -6.23 -21.16 6.50
N TYR A 219 -7.47 -20.76 6.18
CA TYR A 219 -7.76 -19.52 5.44
C TYR A 219 -7.28 -18.28 6.21
N SER A 220 -7.53 -18.20 7.50
CA SER A 220 -7.10 -17.08 8.34
C SER A 220 -5.57 -16.93 8.35
N PHE A 221 -4.84 -18.03 8.51
CA PHE A 221 -3.38 -18.02 8.47
C PHE A 221 -2.82 -17.80 7.07
N GLN A 222 -3.48 -18.29 6.02
CA GLN A 222 -3.12 -18.01 4.63
C GLN A 222 -3.11 -16.51 4.38
N ILE A 223 -4.23 -15.80 4.66
CA ILE A 223 -4.32 -14.35 4.46
C ILE A 223 -3.24 -13.61 5.26
N TYR A 224 -3.05 -14.01 6.52
CA TYR A 224 -2.06 -13.38 7.39
C TYR A 224 -0.64 -13.54 6.85
N PHE A 225 -0.20 -14.77 6.60
CA PHE A 225 1.17 -15.02 6.17
C PHE A 225 1.44 -14.54 4.73
N ASP A 226 0.46 -14.58 3.84
CA ASP A 226 0.61 -14.05 2.49
C ASP A 226 0.84 -12.54 2.52
N PHE A 227 -0.01 -11.80 3.25
CA PHE A 227 0.10 -10.35 3.29
C PHE A 227 1.25 -9.87 4.19
N TYR A 228 1.49 -10.52 5.33
CA TYR A 228 2.64 -10.21 6.18
C TYR A 228 3.96 -10.50 5.45
N GLY A 229 4.06 -11.64 4.79
CA GLY A 229 5.22 -12.00 3.98
C GLY A 229 5.50 -10.97 2.87
N TYR A 230 4.45 -10.56 2.15
CA TYR A 230 4.59 -9.51 1.15
C TYR A 230 5.05 -8.17 1.76
N SER A 231 4.46 -7.78 2.89
CA SER A 231 4.83 -6.53 3.58
C SER A 231 6.28 -6.54 4.09
N LEU A 232 6.77 -7.69 4.57
CA LEU A 232 8.18 -7.85 4.94
C LEU A 232 9.12 -7.78 3.74
N MET A 233 8.77 -8.43 2.62
CA MET A 233 9.54 -8.30 1.37
C MET A 233 9.61 -6.85 0.93
N ALA A 234 8.49 -6.12 0.96
CA ALA A 234 8.43 -4.70 0.64
C ALA A 234 9.33 -3.85 1.56
N ALA A 235 9.27 -4.09 2.87
CA ALA A 235 10.12 -3.40 3.84
C ALA A 235 11.61 -3.73 3.63
N GLY A 236 11.93 -4.98 3.33
CA GLY A 236 13.28 -5.44 2.99
C GLY A 236 13.83 -4.75 1.74
N LEU A 237 13.05 -4.70 0.67
CA LEU A 237 13.40 -3.98 -0.56
C LEU A 237 13.61 -2.47 -0.30
N GLY A 238 12.70 -1.87 0.48
CA GLY A 238 12.88 -0.49 0.93
C GLY A 238 14.22 -0.30 1.65
N ARG A 239 14.55 -1.20 2.59
CA ARG A 239 15.80 -1.13 3.36
C ARG A 239 17.04 -1.28 2.47
N MET A 240 17.01 -2.19 1.50
CA MET A 240 18.09 -2.35 0.50
C MET A 240 18.31 -1.08 -0.31
N LEU A 241 17.27 -0.27 -0.54
CA LEU A 241 17.34 1.00 -1.28
C LEU A 241 17.63 2.22 -0.40
N GLY A 242 17.83 2.01 0.91
CA GLY A 242 18.07 3.07 1.88
C GLY A 242 16.81 3.75 2.40
N PHE A 243 15.63 3.14 2.26
CA PHE A 243 14.36 3.61 2.80
C PHE A 243 13.90 2.76 3.99
N LYS A 244 13.34 3.42 5.00
CA LYS A 244 12.68 2.76 6.12
C LYS A 244 11.17 2.84 5.93
N LEU A 245 10.57 1.74 5.45
CA LEU A 245 9.13 1.62 5.31
C LEU A 245 8.48 1.20 6.65
N PRO A 246 7.21 1.58 6.90
CA PRO A 246 6.52 1.21 8.13
C PRO A 246 6.19 -0.29 8.19
N ILE A 247 6.06 -0.80 9.41
CA ILE A 247 5.63 -2.18 9.67
C ILE A 247 4.10 -2.25 9.55
N ASN A 248 3.60 -3.29 8.88
CA ASN A 248 2.16 -3.50 8.69
C ASN A 248 1.52 -4.49 9.67
N PHE A 249 2.32 -5.37 10.29
CA PHE A 249 1.82 -6.42 11.17
C PHE A 249 2.68 -6.58 12.42
N MET A 250 2.05 -6.70 13.60
CA MET A 250 2.69 -6.91 14.89
C MET A 250 1.94 -8.00 15.68
N HIS A 251 2.06 -9.26 15.26
CA HIS A 251 1.43 -10.43 15.91
C HIS A 251 -0.07 -10.20 16.22
N PRO A 252 -0.93 -9.95 15.20
CA PRO A 252 -2.32 -9.52 15.40
C PRO A 252 -3.18 -10.59 16.11
N TYR A 253 -2.90 -11.87 15.91
CA TYR A 253 -3.67 -12.95 16.52
C TYR A 253 -3.34 -13.19 18.01
N LEU A 254 -2.37 -12.46 18.58
CA LEU A 254 -2.12 -12.40 20.02
C LEU A 254 -2.86 -11.25 20.71
N SER A 255 -3.75 -10.58 20.02
CA SER A 255 -4.51 -9.45 20.56
C SER A 255 -5.58 -9.92 21.53
N THR A 256 -5.75 -9.21 22.64
CA THR A 256 -6.76 -9.48 23.68
C THR A 256 -8.04 -8.68 23.49
N SER A 257 -8.07 -7.76 22.52
CA SER A 257 -9.24 -6.95 22.18
C SER A 257 -9.28 -6.59 20.69
N MET A 258 -10.48 -6.29 20.17
CA MET A 258 -10.64 -5.80 18.79
C MET A 258 -9.87 -4.51 18.51
N THR A 259 -9.79 -3.62 19.51
CA THR A 259 -9.01 -2.38 19.38
C THR A 259 -7.52 -2.68 19.23
N GLU A 260 -7.01 -3.63 19.99
CA GLU A 260 -5.62 -4.07 19.88
C GLU A 260 -5.36 -4.79 18.56
N PHE A 261 -6.30 -5.64 18.12
CA PHE A 261 -6.20 -6.31 16.82
C PHE A 261 -5.98 -5.30 15.68
N TRP A 262 -6.80 -4.27 15.55
CA TRP A 262 -6.65 -3.25 14.51
C TRP A 262 -5.40 -2.37 14.66
N ARG A 263 -4.78 -2.31 15.82
CA ARG A 263 -3.48 -1.67 16.03
C ARG A 263 -2.31 -2.54 15.56
N ARG A 264 -2.54 -3.83 15.37
CA ARG A 264 -1.53 -4.83 15.00
C ARG A 264 -1.73 -5.40 13.60
N TRP A 265 -2.93 -5.29 13.04
CA TRP A 265 -3.33 -5.76 11.71
C TRP A 265 -3.36 -4.60 10.72
N HIS A 266 -2.68 -4.77 9.57
CA HIS A 266 -2.63 -3.81 8.47
C HIS A 266 -2.50 -2.36 8.96
N ILE A 267 -1.46 -2.10 9.77
CA ILE A 267 -1.28 -0.89 10.57
C ILE A 267 -1.34 0.37 9.68
N SER A 268 -0.73 0.33 8.49
CA SER A 268 -0.70 1.49 7.60
C SER A 268 -2.10 1.87 7.08
N LEU A 269 -2.95 0.90 6.75
CA LEU A 269 -4.34 1.13 6.35
C LEU A 269 -5.19 1.61 7.53
N SER A 270 -5.07 0.96 8.69
CA SER A 270 -5.77 1.37 9.91
C SER A 270 -5.42 2.79 10.31
N THR A 271 -4.15 3.17 10.16
CA THR A 271 -3.66 4.54 10.38
C THR A 271 -4.28 5.51 9.37
N TRP A 272 -4.32 5.14 8.08
CA TRP A 272 -4.95 5.95 7.04
C TRP A 272 -6.42 6.23 7.35
N PHE A 273 -7.22 5.20 7.66
CA PHE A 273 -8.62 5.38 8.04
C PHE A 273 -8.80 6.24 9.30
N ARG A 274 -7.93 6.05 10.29
CA ARG A 274 -7.93 6.87 11.49
C ARG A 274 -7.69 8.35 11.18
N ASP A 275 -6.63 8.66 10.43
CA ASP A 275 -6.12 10.02 10.28
C ASP A 275 -6.88 10.83 9.22
N TYR A 276 -7.44 10.18 8.20
CA TYR A 276 -8.09 10.85 7.08
C TYR A 276 -9.62 10.63 7.02
N LEU A 277 -10.17 9.71 7.81
CA LEU A 277 -11.62 9.50 7.89
C LEU A 277 -12.15 9.65 9.32
N TYR A 278 -11.67 8.86 10.27
CA TYR A 278 -12.21 8.82 11.63
C TYR A 278 -12.03 10.14 12.39
N ILE A 279 -10.80 10.69 12.40
CA ILE A 279 -10.49 11.96 13.09
C ILE A 279 -11.25 13.14 12.45
N PRO A 280 -11.29 13.31 11.12
CA PRO A 280 -12.08 14.37 10.48
C PRO A 280 -13.59 14.30 10.77
N LEU A 281 -14.16 13.10 10.97
CA LEU A 281 -15.56 12.92 11.38
C LEU A 281 -15.83 13.32 12.84
N GLY A 282 -14.78 13.68 13.60
CA GLY A 282 -14.84 14.07 15.01
C GLY A 282 -14.23 13.06 15.97
N GLY A 283 -13.83 11.87 15.48
CA GLY A 283 -13.21 10.82 16.30
C GLY A 283 -14.10 10.41 17.47
N ASN A 284 -13.52 10.39 18.68
CA ASN A 284 -14.20 10.10 19.94
C ASN A 284 -14.54 11.36 20.78
N ARG A 285 -14.32 12.57 20.21
CA ARG A 285 -14.45 13.84 20.96
C ARG A 285 -15.89 14.30 21.15
N LYS A 286 -16.86 13.77 20.40
CA LYS A 286 -18.26 14.20 20.36
C LYS A 286 -19.21 13.22 21.07
N GLY A 287 -18.74 12.54 22.13
CA GLY A 287 -19.51 11.60 22.92
C GLY A 287 -19.54 10.17 22.36
N THR A 288 -20.09 9.25 23.18
CA THR A 288 -20.03 7.80 22.92
C THR A 288 -20.83 7.40 21.69
N VAL A 289 -22.03 7.92 21.50
CA VAL A 289 -22.88 7.61 20.34
C VAL A 289 -22.18 8.00 19.05
N ARG A 290 -21.63 9.21 18.99
CA ARG A 290 -20.90 9.68 17.80
C ARG A 290 -19.66 8.87 17.52
N LYS A 291 -18.96 8.40 18.57
CA LYS A 291 -17.81 7.47 18.44
C LYS A 291 -18.22 6.20 17.69
N TYR A 292 -19.31 5.55 18.09
CA TYR A 292 -19.76 4.33 17.44
C TYR A 292 -20.24 4.58 16.01
N ILE A 293 -20.96 5.68 15.74
CA ILE A 293 -21.34 6.06 14.38
C ILE A 293 -20.09 6.24 13.49
N ASN A 294 -19.07 6.95 13.97
CA ASN A 294 -17.83 7.13 13.23
C ASN A 294 -17.11 5.81 12.97
N GLN A 295 -17.09 4.86 13.93
CA GLN A 295 -16.54 3.54 13.75
C GLN A 295 -17.33 2.74 12.70
N MET A 296 -18.66 2.78 12.73
CA MET A 296 -19.50 2.13 11.72
C MET A 296 -19.25 2.69 10.32
N ILE A 297 -19.11 4.02 10.18
CA ILE A 297 -18.76 4.64 8.90
C ILE A 297 -17.41 4.12 8.39
N VAL A 298 -16.39 4.04 9.25
CA VAL A 298 -15.07 3.51 8.87
C VAL A 298 -15.18 2.05 8.42
N MET A 299 -15.93 1.21 9.13
CA MET A 299 -16.13 -0.21 8.76
C MET A 299 -16.86 -0.34 7.42
N LEU A 300 -17.94 0.43 7.21
CA LEU A 300 -18.69 0.43 5.94
C LEU A 300 -17.81 0.89 4.76
N VAL A 301 -17.06 1.99 4.92
CA VAL A 301 -16.16 2.49 3.88
C VAL A 301 -15.03 1.50 3.61
N SER A 302 -14.49 0.86 4.66
CA SER A 302 -13.49 -0.20 4.51
C SER A 302 -14.04 -1.42 3.78
N GLY A 303 -15.27 -1.84 4.12
CA GLY A 303 -15.97 -2.94 3.44
C GLY A 303 -16.21 -2.63 1.95
N LEU A 304 -16.73 -1.45 1.64
CA LEU A 304 -16.89 -0.98 0.25
C LEU A 304 -15.55 -0.94 -0.49
N TRP A 305 -14.49 -0.48 0.18
CA TRP A 305 -13.17 -0.50 -0.43
C TRP A 305 -12.67 -1.92 -0.72
N HIS A 306 -12.93 -2.91 0.14
CA HIS A 306 -12.54 -4.30 -0.11
C HIS A 306 -13.29 -4.92 -1.29
N GLY A 307 -14.55 -4.61 -1.50
CA GLY A 307 -15.37 -5.06 -2.62
C GLY A 307 -16.84 -5.25 -2.21
N ALA A 308 -17.72 -5.35 -3.21
CA ALA A 308 -19.15 -5.61 -3.01
C ALA A 308 -19.54 -7.10 -3.20
N ALA A 309 -18.55 -8.00 -3.22
CA ALA A 309 -18.82 -9.43 -3.22
C ALA A 309 -19.20 -9.87 -1.80
N TRP A 310 -20.31 -10.60 -1.70
CA TRP A 310 -20.82 -11.22 -0.48
C TRP A 310 -20.17 -12.58 -0.28
#